data_93ee44f516d500419b217f59d3262d90
#
_entry.id   93ee44f516d500419b217f59d3262d90
#
_cell.length_a   1.000
_cell.length_b   1.000
_cell.length_c   1.000
_cell.angle_alpha   90.00
_cell.angle_beta   90.00
_cell.angle_gamma   90.00
#
_symmetry.space_group_name_H-M   'P 1'
#
loop_
_entity.id
_entity.type
_entity.pdbx_description
1 polymer ?
#
loop_
_entity_poly.entity_id
_entity_poly.type
_entity_poly.pdbx_seq_one_letter_code
_entity_poly.pdbx_strand_id
1 'polypeptide(L)'
;FNILILKGDKIGVLVNIGSGKTSFLKMLIGDLQIDSGKIKLAKNIEISYFDQTRSNLKENDSLWKNLCPNGDYINVMGKTRHVCGYLKDFLFDPKDATNDVNTLSGGQKNRLLLAKTLANPGNLLILDEPTNDLDMDTLDMLEDILANYKGTLFVVSHDRDFLDQTVNKILAFEGDGGVEVYIGGYSDYEKNRKTSDIKIAKKQKEDRVKIKEVKKLTYKLQYELDGLPKKVENLNKELSEINKQFADPNFFSNSELRDVLLHKSSKLSQLVSDLEDRWLELESMR
;
A
#
# COMPACT_ATOMS: atom_id res chain seq x y z
N PHE A 1 -12.09 -5.42 -5.43
CA PHE A 1 -11.37 -6.64 -5.84
C PHE A 1 -12.13 -7.88 -5.38
N ASN A 2 -11.98 -9.00 -6.11
CA ASN A 2 -12.65 -10.25 -5.77
C ASN A 2 -11.60 -11.37 -5.69
N ILE A 3 -11.63 -12.15 -4.63
CA ILE A 3 -10.75 -13.30 -4.44
C ILE A 3 -11.53 -14.48 -3.84
N LEU A 4 -11.21 -15.68 -4.33
CA LEU A 4 -11.64 -16.92 -3.73
C LEU A 4 -10.42 -17.59 -3.08
N ILE A 5 -10.54 -17.86 -1.78
CA ILE A 5 -9.51 -18.50 -0.98
C ILE A 5 -9.98 -19.91 -0.65
N LEU A 6 -9.16 -20.89 -0.97
CA LEU A 6 -9.44 -22.29 -0.75
C LEU A 6 -8.75 -22.79 0.54
N LYS A 7 -9.30 -23.85 1.11
CA LYS A 7 -8.66 -24.51 2.25
C LYS A 7 -7.25 -24.99 1.87
N GLY A 8 -6.27 -24.62 2.69
CA GLY A 8 -4.87 -24.95 2.46
C GLY A 8 -4.10 -23.93 1.63
N ASP A 9 -4.75 -22.86 1.16
CA ASP A 9 -4.04 -21.73 0.57
C ASP A 9 -3.11 -21.09 1.59
N LYS A 10 -1.89 -20.79 1.19
CA LYS A 10 -0.89 -20.07 1.99
C LYS A 10 -0.61 -18.73 1.30
N ILE A 11 -1.08 -17.65 1.88
CA ILE A 11 -1.17 -16.33 1.26
C ILE A 11 -0.25 -15.36 1.97
N GLY A 12 0.77 -14.85 1.26
CA GLY A 12 1.57 -13.73 1.68
C GLY A 12 0.87 -12.41 1.34
N VAL A 13 0.81 -11.51 2.28
CA VAL A 13 0.21 -10.18 2.08
C VAL A 13 1.34 -9.16 2.03
N LEU A 14 1.54 -8.58 0.86
CA LEU A 14 2.51 -7.49 0.64
C LEU A 14 1.78 -6.18 0.61
N VAL A 15 2.24 -5.26 1.44
CA VAL A 15 1.57 -3.97 1.60
C VAL A 15 2.62 -2.88 1.71
N ASN A 16 2.49 -1.82 0.93
CA ASN A 16 3.31 -0.63 1.11
C ASN A 16 3.00 0.04 2.45
N ILE A 17 3.99 0.71 3.04
CA ILE A 17 3.85 1.37 4.34
C ILE A 17 2.65 2.32 4.31
N GLY A 18 1.72 2.14 5.26
CA GLY A 18 0.53 3.00 5.39
C GLY A 18 -0.70 2.59 4.56
N SER A 19 -0.68 1.51 3.77
CA SER A 19 -1.76 1.13 2.85
C SER A 19 -2.84 0.18 3.43
N GLY A 20 -3.00 0.12 4.76
CA GLY A 20 -4.17 -0.55 5.36
C GLY A 20 -4.02 -2.03 5.70
N LYS A 21 -2.80 -2.55 5.96
CA LYS A 21 -2.54 -3.95 6.40
C LYS A 21 -3.46 -4.38 7.54
N THR A 22 -3.34 -3.68 8.64
CA THR A 22 -4.10 -3.98 9.87
C THR A 22 -5.60 -3.87 9.63
N SER A 23 -6.05 -2.92 8.81
CA SER A 23 -7.46 -2.76 8.44
C SER A 23 -7.95 -3.96 7.64
N PHE A 24 -7.16 -4.44 6.67
CA PHE A 24 -7.50 -5.64 5.90
C PHE A 24 -7.60 -6.89 6.78
N LEU A 25 -6.63 -7.12 7.67
CA LEU A 25 -6.67 -8.25 8.58
C LEU A 25 -7.86 -8.14 9.55
N LYS A 26 -8.11 -6.96 10.12
CA LYS A 26 -9.29 -6.72 10.99
C LYS A 26 -10.62 -6.93 10.27
N MET A 27 -10.72 -6.59 8.99
CA MET A 27 -11.90 -6.92 8.18
C MET A 27 -12.06 -8.42 7.98
N LEU A 28 -10.96 -9.17 7.78
CA LEU A 28 -11.01 -10.64 7.64
C LEU A 28 -11.51 -11.34 8.90
N ILE A 29 -11.09 -10.87 10.09
CA ILE A 29 -11.51 -11.45 11.38
C ILE A 29 -12.89 -10.92 11.85
N GLY A 30 -13.43 -9.90 11.19
CA GLY A 30 -14.72 -9.30 11.52
C GLY A 30 -14.68 -8.18 12.56
N ASP A 31 -13.49 -7.73 12.96
CA ASP A 31 -13.30 -6.62 13.91
C ASP A 31 -13.52 -5.24 13.29
N LEU A 32 -13.49 -5.15 11.96
CA LEU A 32 -13.74 -3.92 11.22
C LEU A 32 -14.81 -4.16 10.16
N GLN A 33 -15.80 -3.26 10.11
CA GLN A 33 -16.83 -3.29 9.08
C GLN A 33 -16.27 -2.83 7.73
N ILE A 34 -16.75 -3.45 6.65
CA ILE A 34 -16.42 -3.08 5.28
C ILE A 34 -17.36 -1.99 4.78
N ASP A 35 -16.82 -1.01 4.08
CA ASP A 35 -17.61 0.10 3.50
C ASP A 35 -18.48 -0.39 2.33
N SER A 36 -17.97 -1.33 1.53
CA SER A 36 -18.69 -1.89 0.39
C SER A 36 -18.22 -3.31 0.06
N GLY A 37 -19.07 -4.08 -0.60
CA GLY A 37 -18.77 -5.47 -0.95
C GLY A 37 -19.30 -6.50 0.03
N LYS A 38 -18.73 -7.70 0.05
CA LYS A 38 -19.12 -8.79 0.94
C LYS A 38 -17.95 -9.70 1.23
N ILE A 39 -17.75 -10.04 2.50
CA ILE A 39 -16.87 -11.11 2.94
C ILE A 39 -17.75 -12.31 3.30
N LYS A 40 -17.48 -13.46 2.68
CA LYS A 40 -18.17 -14.72 2.99
C LYS A 40 -17.14 -15.68 3.56
N LEU A 41 -17.31 -16.00 4.83
CA LEU A 41 -16.54 -17.04 5.50
C LEU A 41 -17.29 -18.38 5.40
N ALA A 42 -16.54 -19.47 5.28
CA ALA A 42 -17.11 -20.80 5.33
C ALA A 42 -17.69 -21.09 6.73
N LYS A 43 -18.59 -22.04 6.81
CA LYS A 43 -19.11 -22.50 8.09
C LYS A 43 -17.98 -23.17 8.89
N ASN A 44 -17.95 -22.98 10.21
CA ASN A 44 -16.99 -23.57 11.15
C ASN A 44 -15.53 -23.10 10.92
N ILE A 45 -15.34 -21.82 10.57
CA ILE A 45 -14.00 -21.22 10.58
C ILE A 45 -13.59 -20.93 12.02
N GLU A 46 -12.43 -21.46 12.40
CA GLU A 46 -11.72 -21.17 13.62
C GLU A 46 -10.50 -20.35 13.27
N ILE A 47 -10.50 -19.09 13.68
CA ILE A 47 -9.44 -18.13 13.36
C ILE A 47 -8.47 -18.07 14.53
N SER A 48 -7.19 -18.26 14.25
CA SER A 48 -6.09 -17.93 15.16
C SER A 48 -5.34 -16.73 14.58
N TYR A 49 -5.22 -15.69 15.39
CA TYR A 49 -4.56 -14.45 15.00
C TYR A 49 -3.37 -14.17 15.91
N PHE A 50 -2.20 -14.10 15.29
CA PHE A 50 -0.97 -13.63 15.92
C PHE A 50 -0.82 -12.14 15.62
N ASP A 51 -0.97 -11.32 16.65
CA ASP A 51 -0.78 -9.88 16.63
C ASP A 51 0.48 -9.51 17.42
N GLN A 52 1.28 -8.65 16.86
CA GLN A 52 2.52 -8.13 17.46
C GLN A 52 2.29 -7.37 18.79
N THR A 53 1.06 -6.97 19.12
CA THR A 53 0.74 -6.21 20.34
C THR A 53 0.92 -6.98 21.64
N ARG A 54 1.19 -8.30 21.58
CA ARG A 54 1.47 -9.18 22.75
C ARG A 54 0.38 -9.20 23.83
N SER A 55 -0.81 -8.65 23.53
CA SER A 55 -1.91 -8.54 24.48
C SER A 55 -2.44 -9.88 25.02
N ASN A 56 -2.11 -10.97 24.34
CA ASN A 56 -2.59 -12.32 24.68
C ASN A 56 -1.72 -13.08 25.70
N LEU A 57 -0.61 -12.51 26.16
CA LEU A 57 0.22 -13.10 27.20
C LEU A 57 -0.14 -12.53 28.57
N LYS A 58 -0.27 -13.44 29.56
CA LYS A 58 -0.43 -13.07 30.96
C LYS A 58 0.96 -12.92 31.57
N GLU A 59 1.38 -11.70 31.79
CA GLU A 59 2.74 -11.37 32.20
C GLU A 59 3.11 -11.90 33.59
N ASN A 60 2.14 -12.01 34.50
CA ASN A 60 2.32 -12.51 35.87
C ASN A 60 2.15 -14.02 35.98
N ASP A 61 1.87 -14.71 34.87
CA ASP A 61 1.81 -16.16 34.85
C ASP A 61 3.10 -16.72 34.27
N SER A 62 3.44 -17.99 34.64
CA SER A 62 4.58 -18.67 34.05
C SER A 62 4.37 -19.01 32.57
N LEU A 63 5.47 -19.33 31.85
CA LEU A 63 5.40 -19.82 30.48
C LEU A 63 4.47 -21.02 30.38
N TRP A 64 4.60 -21.93 31.36
CA TRP A 64 3.76 -23.10 31.48
C TRP A 64 2.27 -22.76 31.52
N LYS A 65 1.88 -21.89 32.46
CA LYS A 65 0.48 -21.48 32.63
C LYS A 65 -0.09 -20.73 31.43
N ASN A 66 0.75 -20.01 30.71
CA ASN A 66 0.34 -19.34 29.48
C ASN A 66 -0.02 -20.32 28.36
N LEU A 67 0.64 -21.49 28.29
CA LEU A 67 0.37 -22.53 27.31
C LEU A 67 -0.67 -23.54 27.80
N CYS A 68 -0.58 -23.95 29.05
CA CYS A 68 -1.47 -24.94 29.65
C CYS A 68 -1.88 -24.48 31.05
N PRO A 69 -3.01 -23.79 31.21
CA PRO A 69 -3.48 -23.30 32.50
C PRO A 69 -3.80 -24.44 33.46
N ASN A 70 -4.23 -25.57 32.95
CA ASN A 70 -4.67 -26.73 33.74
C ASN A 70 -3.97 -28.02 33.26
N GLY A 71 -3.01 -28.47 34.03
CA GLY A 71 -2.29 -29.73 33.75
C GLY A 71 -0.92 -29.54 33.09
N ASP A 72 -0.39 -30.66 32.58
CA ASP A 72 0.99 -30.79 32.09
C ASP A 72 1.06 -31.06 30.60
N TYR A 73 -0.08 -31.28 29.97
CA TYR A 73 -0.17 -31.65 28.57
C TYR A 73 -1.04 -30.68 27.78
N ILE A 74 -0.53 -30.30 26.64
CA ILE A 74 -1.19 -29.42 25.68
C ILE A 74 -1.56 -30.20 24.41
N ASN A 75 -2.71 -29.93 23.85
CA ASN A 75 -3.08 -30.48 22.55
C ASN A 75 -2.53 -29.58 21.45
N VAL A 76 -1.60 -30.08 20.65
CA VAL A 76 -0.97 -29.35 19.54
C VAL A 76 -1.39 -30.01 18.24
N MET A 77 -2.24 -29.33 17.45
CA MET A 77 -2.74 -29.85 16.16
C MET A 77 -3.28 -31.29 16.25
N GLY A 78 -4.03 -31.57 17.31
CA GLY A 78 -4.62 -32.92 17.55
C GLY A 78 -3.70 -33.95 18.17
N LYS A 79 -2.47 -33.60 18.54
CA LYS A 79 -1.51 -34.46 19.25
C LYS A 79 -1.28 -33.96 20.67
N THR A 80 -1.42 -34.81 21.67
CA THR A 80 -1.11 -34.48 23.07
C THR A 80 0.39 -34.44 23.26
N ARG A 81 0.90 -33.34 23.79
CA ARG A 81 2.34 -33.13 24.06
C ARG A 81 2.53 -32.55 25.46
N HIS A 82 3.61 -32.96 26.14
CA HIS A 82 4.00 -32.33 27.39
C HIS A 82 4.51 -30.90 27.16
N VAL A 83 4.10 -29.94 28.00
CA VAL A 83 4.40 -28.51 27.86
C VAL A 83 5.90 -28.24 27.72
N CYS A 84 6.74 -28.86 28.56
CA CYS A 84 8.20 -28.66 28.44
C CYS A 84 8.76 -29.13 27.10
N GLY A 85 8.26 -30.27 26.56
CA GLY A 85 8.67 -30.76 25.24
C GLY A 85 8.25 -29.82 24.14
N TYR A 86 7.05 -29.20 24.25
CA TYR A 86 6.58 -28.22 23.31
C TYR A 86 7.34 -26.88 23.38
N LEU A 87 7.64 -26.41 24.61
CA LEU A 87 8.48 -25.22 24.83
C LEU A 87 9.89 -25.38 24.25
N LYS A 88 10.45 -26.60 24.33
CA LYS A 88 11.76 -26.89 23.75
C LYS A 88 11.77 -26.74 22.23
N ASP A 89 10.69 -27.08 21.53
CA ASP A 89 10.58 -26.85 20.08
C ASP A 89 10.63 -25.37 19.73
N PHE A 90 10.23 -24.51 20.66
CA PHE A 90 10.33 -23.05 20.53
C PHE A 90 11.59 -22.46 21.19
N LEU A 91 12.64 -23.31 21.34
CA LEU A 91 13.95 -22.91 21.82
C LEU A 91 13.96 -22.34 23.25
N PHE A 92 13.03 -22.77 24.11
CA PHE A 92 13.07 -22.49 25.53
C PHE A 92 13.76 -23.61 26.30
N ASP A 93 14.58 -23.26 27.30
CA ASP A 93 15.06 -24.26 28.25
C ASP A 93 13.86 -24.78 29.08
N PRO A 94 13.69 -26.11 29.24
CA PRO A 94 12.65 -26.66 30.10
C PRO A 94 12.66 -26.08 31.54
N LYS A 95 13.81 -25.63 32.04
CA LYS A 95 13.92 -24.96 33.35
C LYS A 95 13.22 -23.65 33.42
N ASP A 96 13.10 -22.93 32.30
CA ASP A 96 12.45 -21.63 32.22
C ASP A 96 10.93 -21.74 32.21
N ALA A 97 10.38 -22.92 32.05
CA ALA A 97 8.93 -23.15 31.95
C ALA A 97 8.15 -22.61 33.15
N THR A 98 8.77 -22.55 34.33
CA THR A 98 8.18 -22.01 35.58
C THR A 98 8.45 -20.54 35.79
N ASN A 99 9.30 -19.90 34.98
CA ASN A 99 9.60 -18.48 35.07
C ASN A 99 8.40 -17.64 34.63
N ASP A 100 8.23 -16.48 35.25
CA ASP A 100 7.18 -15.53 34.84
C ASP A 100 7.49 -14.88 33.50
N VAL A 101 6.46 -14.64 32.70
CA VAL A 101 6.59 -14.05 31.38
C VAL A 101 7.18 -12.63 31.42
N ASN A 102 7.00 -11.89 32.54
CA ASN A 102 7.56 -10.55 32.71
C ASN A 102 9.10 -10.55 32.71
N THR A 103 9.75 -11.67 33.04
CA THR A 103 11.22 -11.82 33.04
C THR A 103 11.81 -12.03 31.66
N LEU A 104 10.97 -12.31 30.65
CA LEU A 104 11.40 -12.62 29.30
C LEU A 104 11.79 -11.35 28.52
N SER A 105 12.78 -11.48 27.65
CA SER A 105 13.09 -10.48 26.63
C SER A 105 11.94 -10.33 25.62
N GLY A 106 11.96 -9.23 24.82
CA GLY A 106 10.97 -9.02 23.79
C GLY A 106 10.88 -10.16 22.77
N GLY A 107 12.01 -10.67 22.28
CA GLY A 107 12.06 -11.81 21.36
C GLY A 107 11.54 -13.10 21.99
N GLN A 108 11.87 -13.35 23.27
CA GLN A 108 11.34 -14.52 24.01
C GLN A 108 9.81 -14.41 24.19
N LYS A 109 9.28 -13.22 24.52
CA LYS A 109 7.82 -13.01 24.59
C LYS A 109 7.16 -13.29 23.24
N ASN A 110 7.79 -12.89 22.14
CA ASN A 110 7.30 -13.15 20.78
C ASN A 110 7.28 -14.66 20.47
N ARG A 111 8.35 -15.38 20.79
CA ARG A 111 8.41 -16.84 20.65
C ARG A 111 7.33 -17.55 21.46
N LEU A 112 7.10 -17.12 22.70
CA LEU A 112 6.05 -17.70 23.55
C LEU A 112 4.65 -17.44 22.99
N LEU A 113 4.42 -16.25 22.44
CA LEU A 113 3.15 -15.90 21.81
C LEU A 113 2.93 -16.74 20.54
N LEU A 114 3.97 -16.95 19.73
CA LEU A 114 3.93 -17.87 18.59
C LEU A 114 3.61 -19.29 19.04
N ALA A 115 4.29 -19.80 20.06
CA ALA A 115 4.02 -21.11 20.64
C ALA A 115 2.54 -21.24 21.05
N LYS A 116 2.01 -20.25 21.73
CA LYS A 116 0.60 -20.21 22.16
C LYS A 116 -0.37 -20.23 20.99
N THR A 117 -0.11 -19.42 19.98
CA THR A 117 -0.96 -19.33 18.77
C THR A 117 -0.90 -20.61 17.94
N LEU A 118 0.31 -21.17 17.75
CA LEU A 118 0.53 -22.37 16.96
C LEU A 118 0.15 -23.67 17.67
N ALA A 119 -0.09 -23.64 18.98
CA ALA A 119 -0.66 -24.77 19.69
C ALA A 119 -2.06 -25.14 19.15
N ASN A 120 -2.91 -24.13 18.94
CA ASN A 120 -4.23 -24.29 18.37
C ASN A 120 -4.45 -23.29 17.22
N PRO A 121 -3.85 -23.54 16.04
CA PRO A 121 -3.84 -22.57 14.95
C PRO A 121 -5.19 -22.46 14.22
N GLY A 122 -6.23 -23.18 14.68
CA GLY A 122 -7.52 -23.24 14.00
C GLY A 122 -7.42 -23.81 12.59
N ASN A 123 -8.36 -23.45 11.74
CA ASN A 123 -8.30 -23.79 10.30
C ASN A 123 -8.02 -22.56 9.41
N LEU A 124 -7.96 -21.36 10.01
CA LEU A 124 -7.48 -20.12 9.43
C LEU A 124 -6.47 -19.47 10.40
N LEU A 125 -5.22 -19.48 10.02
CA LEU A 125 -4.14 -18.87 10.78
C LEU A 125 -3.73 -17.55 10.11
N ILE A 126 -3.68 -16.50 10.89
CA ILE A 126 -3.24 -15.16 10.45
C ILE A 126 -2.03 -14.76 11.28
N LEU A 127 -0.93 -14.44 10.61
CA LEU A 127 0.31 -14.00 11.23
C LEU A 127 0.65 -12.59 10.74
N ASP A 128 0.66 -11.63 11.66
CA ASP A 128 1.02 -10.23 11.37
C ASP A 128 2.45 -9.96 11.84
N GLU A 129 3.37 -9.83 10.87
CA GLU A 129 4.81 -9.62 11.06
C GLU A 129 5.44 -10.62 12.06
N PRO A 130 5.26 -11.94 11.84
CA PRO A 130 5.74 -12.94 12.78
C PRO A 130 7.26 -13.05 12.85
N THR A 131 7.96 -12.55 11.83
CA THR A 131 9.42 -12.59 11.70
C THR A 131 10.13 -11.50 12.51
N ASN A 132 9.41 -10.49 13.00
CA ASN A 132 10.01 -9.42 13.78
C ASN A 132 10.56 -9.94 15.12
N ASP A 133 11.75 -9.50 15.49
CA ASP A 133 12.45 -9.87 16.72
C ASP A 133 12.80 -11.37 16.84
N LEU A 134 12.76 -12.15 15.76
CA LEU A 134 13.18 -13.55 15.74
C LEU A 134 14.62 -13.70 15.28
N ASP A 135 15.32 -14.64 15.91
CA ASP A 135 16.61 -15.13 15.44
C ASP A 135 16.45 -16.20 14.32
N MET A 136 17.52 -16.51 13.61
CA MET A 136 17.50 -17.45 12.48
C MET A 136 16.96 -18.83 12.89
N ASP A 137 17.38 -19.36 14.05
CA ASP A 137 16.93 -20.66 14.52
C ASP A 137 15.43 -20.70 14.77
N THR A 138 14.86 -19.58 15.23
CA THR A 138 13.40 -19.42 15.43
C THR A 138 12.67 -19.29 14.11
N LEU A 139 13.26 -18.61 13.11
CA LEU A 139 12.70 -18.52 11.77
C LEU A 139 12.62 -19.88 11.10
N ASP A 140 13.70 -20.63 11.09
CA ASP A 140 13.75 -21.99 10.53
C ASP A 140 12.69 -22.89 11.16
N MET A 141 12.57 -22.84 12.49
CA MET A 141 11.54 -23.58 13.24
C MET A 141 10.13 -23.16 12.82
N LEU A 142 9.88 -21.85 12.66
CA LEU A 142 8.57 -21.32 12.23
C LEU A 142 8.22 -21.79 10.82
N GLU A 143 9.18 -21.73 9.89
CA GLU A 143 9.02 -22.22 8.51
C GLU A 143 8.64 -23.71 8.49
N ASP A 144 9.31 -24.54 9.27
CA ASP A 144 9.02 -25.96 9.37
C ASP A 144 7.60 -26.24 9.91
N ILE A 145 7.15 -25.49 10.92
CA ILE A 145 5.80 -25.61 11.47
C ILE A 145 4.77 -25.20 10.42
N LEU A 146 4.99 -24.07 9.74
CA LEU A 146 4.07 -23.54 8.72
C LEU A 146 4.06 -24.42 7.46
N ALA A 147 5.16 -25.05 7.09
CA ALA A 147 5.21 -26.02 5.99
C ALA A 147 4.25 -27.18 6.23
N ASN A 148 4.17 -27.67 7.48
CA ASN A 148 3.32 -28.79 7.90
C ASN A 148 1.88 -28.39 8.24
N TYR A 149 1.57 -27.10 8.30
CA TYR A 149 0.24 -26.63 8.59
C TYR A 149 -0.72 -26.85 7.42
N LYS A 150 -1.83 -27.57 7.67
CA LYS A 150 -2.81 -27.96 6.64
C LYS A 150 -4.00 -27.01 6.50
N GLY A 151 -4.09 -26.00 7.35
CA GLY A 151 -5.12 -24.97 7.28
C GLY A 151 -4.76 -23.88 6.27
N THR A 152 -5.62 -22.90 6.19
CA THR A 152 -5.39 -21.69 5.39
C THR A 152 -4.53 -20.71 6.19
N LEU A 153 -3.51 -20.15 5.55
CA LEU A 153 -2.54 -19.25 6.18
C LEU A 153 -2.60 -17.88 5.49
N PHE A 154 -2.66 -16.82 6.28
CA PHE A 154 -2.30 -15.47 5.88
C PHE A 154 -1.07 -15.03 6.64
N VAL A 155 -0.07 -14.56 5.92
CA VAL A 155 1.16 -14.00 6.49
C VAL A 155 1.37 -12.60 5.96
N VAL A 156 1.47 -11.64 6.85
CA VAL A 156 2.01 -10.32 6.56
C VAL A 156 3.46 -10.33 7.01
N SER A 157 4.39 -10.16 6.10
CA SER A 157 5.82 -10.05 6.41
C SER A 157 6.54 -9.20 5.38
N HIS A 158 7.61 -8.56 5.83
CA HIS A 158 8.57 -7.88 4.96
C HIS A 158 9.77 -8.76 4.63
N ASP A 159 9.87 -9.93 5.25
CA ASP A 159 10.91 -10.92 4.98
C ASP A 159 10.58 -11.71 3.71
N ARG A 160 11.41 -11.51 2.69
CA ARG A 160 11.22 -12.07 1.34
C ARG A 160 11.50 -13.56 1.30
N ASP A 161 12.57 -13.98 1.97
CA ASP A 161 13.00 -15.38 2.01
C ASP A 161 11.97 -16.21 2.77
N PHE A 162 11.49 -15.71 3.90
CA PHE A 162 10.41 -16.32 4.66
C PHE A 162 9.12 -16.49 3.84
N LEU A 163 8.73 -15.46 3.06
CA LEU A 163 7.57 -15.56 2.19
C LEU A 163 7.78 -16.59 1.08
N ASP A 164 8.96 -16.65 0.47
CA ASP A 164 9.25 -17.65 -0.57
C ASP A 164 9.16 -19.09 -0.06
N GLN A 165 9.52 -19.33 1.20
CA GLN A 165 9.48 -20.66 1.81
C GLN A 165 8.07 -21.04 2.31
N THR A 166 7.25 -20.06 2.70
CA THR A 166 6.02 -20.35 3.46
C THR A 166 4.73 -20.18 2.65
N VAL A 167 4.71 -19.37 1.57
CA VAL A 167 3.47 -19.07 0.86
C VAL A 167 3.45 -19.56 -0.59
N ASN A 168 2.25 -19.76 -1.12
CA ASN A 168 2.02 -20.16 -2.51
C ASN A 168 1.21 -19.15 -3.33
N LYS A 169 0.80 -18.08 -2.69
CA LYS A 169 0.12 -16.94 -3.32
C LYS A 169 0.55 -15.65 -2.65
N ILE A 170 0.69 -14.59 -3.42
CA ILE A 170 0.96 -13.24 -2.92
C ILE A 170 -0.25 -12.35 -3.22
N LEU A 171 -0.72 -11.65 -2.20
CA LEU A 171 -1.70 -10.60 -2.28
C LEU A 171 -0.97 -9.26 -2.16
N ALA A 172 -0.78 -8.56 -3.27
CA ALA A 172 -0.06 -7.30 -3.29
C ALA A 172 -1.05 -6.13 -3.28
N PHE A 173 -0.90 -5.24 -2.30
CA PHE A 173 -1.65 -3.99 -2.20
C PHE A 173 -0.85 -2.89 -2.88
N GLU A 174 -1.32 -2.41 -4.01
CA GLU A 174 -0.71 -1.31 -4.74
C GLU A 174 -1.19 0.04 -4.20
N GLY A 175 -0.36 1.06 -4.30
CA GLY A 175 -0.57 2.35 -3.62
C GLY A 175 -1.79 3.15 -4.07
N ASP A 176 -2.46 2.74 -5.14
CA ASP A 176 -3.70 3.32 -5.69
C ASP A 176 -4.99 2.65 -5.17
N GLY A 177 -4.87 1.75 -4.19
CA GLY A 177 -5.98 0.95 -3.67
C GLY A 177 -6.27 -0.31 -4.48
N GLY A 178 -5.50 -0.59 -5.53
CA GLY A 178 -5.54 -1.85 -6.26
C GLY A 178 -4.99 -3.00 -5.41
N VAL A 179 -5.61 -4.17 -5.55
CA VAL A 179 -5.13 -5.42 -4.94
C VAL A 179 -4.99 -6.46 -6.03
N GLU A 180 -3.78 -6.95 -6.21
CA GLU A 180 -3.46 -7.97 -7.20
C GLU A 180 -3.06 -9.28 -6.54
N VAL A 181 -3.40 -10.38 -7.19
CA VAL A 181 -3.12 -11.74 -6.73
C VAL A 181 -2.10 -12.39 -7.66
N TYR A 182 -0.99 -12.81 -7.10
CA TYR A 182 0.07 -13.53 -7.81
C TYR A 182 0.15 -14.96 -7.29
N ILE A 183 0.32 -15.92 -8.20
CA ILE A 183 0.55 -17.32 -7.87
C ILE A 183 2.06 -17.52 -7.74
N GLY A 184 2.49 -18.14 -6.65
CA GLY A 184 3.90 -18.36 -6.30
C GLY A 184 4.33 -17.60 -5.06
N GLY A 185 5.63 -17.62 -4.77
CA GLY A 185 6.28 -16.90 -3.68
C GLY A 185 6.62 -15.45 -4.03
N TYR A 186 7.41 -14.83 -3.16
CA TYR A 186 7.86 -13.45 -3.35
C TYR A 186 8.71 -13.28 -4.62
N SER A 187 9.59 -14.22 -4.91
CA SER A 187 10.45 -14.21 -6.10
C SER A 187 9.64 -14.22 -7.41
N ASP A 188 8.53 -14.96 -7.43
CA ASP A 188 7.64 -15.01 -8.59
C ASP A 188 6.85 -13.70 -8.76
N TYR A 189 6.41 -13.12 -7.65
CA TYR A 189 5.80 -11.79 -7.63
C TYR A 189 6.76 -10.73 -8.20
N GLU A 190 8.02 -10.71 -7.74
CA GLU A 190 9.01 -9.73 -8.21
C GLU A 190 9.33 -9.86 -9.72
N LYS A 191 9.43 -11.08 -10.23
CA LYS A 191 9.60 -11.33 -11.67
C LYS A 191 8.41 -10.82 -12.48
N ASN A 192 7.21 -11.11 -12.04
CA ASN A 192 5.98 -10.70 -12.72
C ASN A 192 5.81 -9.17 -12.70
N ARG A 193 6.11 -8.51 -11.59
CA ARG A 193 6.10 -7.05 -11.45
C ARG A 193 7.09 -6.40 -12.40
N LYS A 194 8.35 -6.86 -12.44
CA LYS A 194 9.37 -6.34 -13.38
C LYS A 194 8.93 -6.49 -14.84
N THR A 195 8.25 -7.59 -15.16
CA THR A 195 7.74 -7.83 -16.52
C THR A 195 6.57 -6.91 -16.87
N SER A 196 5.73 -6.61 -15.91
CA SER A 196 4.61 -5.65 -16.04
C SER A 196 5.13 -4.22 -16.21
N ASP A 197 6.09 -3.80 -15.41
CA ASP A 197 6.74 -2.49 -15.50
C ASP A 197 7.44 -2.29 -16.87
N ILE A 198 8.09 -3.35 -17.40
CA ILE A 198 8.70 -3.33 -18.73
C ILE A 198 7.63 -3.23 -19.84
N LYS A 199 6.51 -3.92 -19.68
CA LYS A 199 5.38 -3.83 -20.65
C LYS A 199 4.72 -2.46 -20.62
N ILE A 200 4.51 -1.88 -19.44
CA ILE A 200 3.97 -0.53 -19.27
C ILE A 200 4.96 0.49 -19.85
N ALA A 201 6.25 0.38 -19.56
CA ALA A 201 7.28 1.25 -20.11
C ALA A 201 7.42 1.11 -21.63
N LYS A 202 7.27 -0.11 -22.20
CA LYS A 202 7.23 -0.31 -23.65
C LYS A 202 5.96 0.29 -24.26
N LYS A 203 4.80 0.07 -23.64
CA LYS A 203 3.53 0.64 -24.10
C LYS A 203 3.55 2.16 -24.05
N GLN A 204 4.08 2.74 -22.97
CA GLN A 204 4.28 4.20 -22.86
C GLN A 204 5.30 4.73 -23.87
N LYS A 205 6.36 3.95 -24.20
CA LYS A 205 7.28 4.32 -25.26
C LYS A 205 6.62 4.20 -26.65
N GLU A 206 5.85 3.16 -26.91
CA GLU A 206 5.09 2.99 -28.14
C GLU A 206 4.01 4.06 -28.30
N ASP A 207 3.30 4.40 -27.22
CA ASP A 207 2.33 5.49 -27.23
C ASP A 207 3.02 6.86 -27.39
N ARG A 208 4.19 7.08 -26.76
CA ARG A 208 5.00 8.29 -26.98
C ARG A 208 5.59 8.36 -28.41
N VAL A 209 5.95 7.23 -29.00
CA VAL A 209 6.39 7.16 -30.40
C VAL A 209 5.21 7.42 -31.34
N LYS A 210 4.04 6.83 -31.06
CA LYS A 210 2.82 7.13 -31.84
C LYS A 210 2.34 8.59 -31.69
N ILE A 211 2.52 9.19 -30.51
CA ILE A 211 2.22 10.61 -30.27
C ILE A 211 3.26 11.52 -30.95
N LYS A 212 4.52 11.07 -31.11
CA LYS A 212 5.54 11.82 -31.86
C LYS A 212 5.38 11.76 -33.39
N GLU A 213 4.62 10.82 -33.92
CA GLU A 213 4.30 10.79 -35.36
C GLU A 213 3.05 11.58 -35.75
N VAL A 214 2.33 12.17 -34.78
CA VAL A 214 1.12 12.93 -35.05
C VAL A 214 1.34 14.40 -34.78
N LYS A 215 1.46 15.13 -35.87
CA LYS A 215 1.35 16.57 -36.06
C LYS A 215 2.64 17.37 -35.99
N LYS A 216 3.40 17.33 -37.10
CA LYS A 216 4.06 18.56 -37.55
C LYS A 216 2.97 19.61 -37.71
N LEU A 217 3.11 20.74 -36.98
CA LEU A 217 2.19 21.87 -37.18
C LEU A 217 2.02 22.13 -38.67
N THR A 218 0.76 22.21 -39.13
CA THR A 218 0.50 22.61 -40.50
C THR A 218 1.09 24.00 -40.72
N TYR A 219 1.61 24.28 -41.91
CA TYR A 219 2.20 25.57 -42.28
C TYR A 219 1.37 26.76 -41.81
N LYS A 220 0.05 26.62 -41.83
CA LYS A 220 -0.91 27.62 -41.36
C LYS A 220 -0.83 27.89 -39.84
N LEU A 221 -0.70 26.83 -39.03
CA LEU A 221 -0.58 26.93 -37.58
C LEU A 221 0.79 27.43 -37.16
N GLN A 222 1.83 27.14 -37.93
CA GLN A 222 3.17 27.65 -37.70
C GLN A 222 3.28 29.14 -38.00
N TYR A 223 2.63 29.59 -39.09
CA TYR A 223 2.53 31.03 -39.42
C TYR A 223 1.71 31.81 -38.38
N GLU A 224 0.65 31.20 -37.83
CA GLU A 224 -0.12 31.74 -36.72
C GLU A 224 0.74 31.89 -35.47
N LEU A 225 1.48 30.83 -35.08
CA LEU A 225 2.38 30.80 -33.93
C LEU A 225 3.44 31.90 -34.01
N ASP A 226 4.08 32.06 -35.17
CA ASP A 226 5.15 33.06 -35.38
C ASP A 226 4.61 34.50 -35.35
N GLY A 227 3.29 34.71 -35.64
CA GLY A 227 2.65 36.01 -35.63
C GLY A 227 2.07 36.46 -34.26
N LEU A 228 1.79 35.49 -33.38
CA LEU A 228 1.15 35.77 -32.06
C LEU A 228 1.99 36.66 -31.13
N PRO A 229 3.32 36.45 -30.97
CA PRO A 229 4.14 37.27 -30.07
C PRO A 229 4.11 38.75 -30.42
N LYS A 230 4.15 39.09 -31.72
CA LYS A 230 4.10 40.50 -32.19
C LYS A 230 2.74 41.16 -31.93
N LYS A 231 1.65 40.36 -32.04
CA LYS A 231 0.30 40.86 -31.75
C LYS A 231 0.13 41.13 -30.25
N VAL A 232 0.58 40.21 -29.40
CA VAL A 232 0.54 40.38 -27.93
C VAL A 232 1.39 41.59 -27.52
N GLU A 233 2.59 41.75 -28.10
CA GLU A 233 3.44 42.91 -27.80
C GLU A 233 2.78 44.25 -28.16
N ASN A 234 2.14 44.34 -29.31
CA ASN A 234 1.46 45.56 -29.74
C ASN A 234 0.27 45.90 -28.83
N LEU A 235 -0.55 44.91 -28.45
CA LEU A 235 -1.67 45.10 -27.54
C LEU A 235 -1.22 45.49 -26.13
N ASN A 236 -0.09 44.92 -25.66
CA ASN A 236 0.50 45.32 -24.38
C ASN A 236 1.04 46.76 -24.41
N LYS A 237 1.55 47.22 -25.52
CA LYS A 237 1.93 48.66 -25.70
C LYS A 237 0.72 49.55 -25.60
N GLU A 238 -0.39 49.24 -26.31
CA GLU A 238 -1.64 50.00 -26.23
C GLU A 238 -2.22 50.03 -24.81
N LEU A 239 -2.19 48.86 -24.09
CA LEU A 239 -2.59 48.77 -22.69
C LEU A 239 -1.72 49.66 -21.79
N SER A 240 -0.40 49.68 -22.04
CA SER A 240 0.52 50.52 -21.28
C SER A 240 0.23 52.03 -21.51
N GLU A 241 -0.12 52.42 -22.73
CA GLU A 241 -0.51 53.83 -23.02
C GLU A 241 -1.80 54.22 -22.31
N ILE A 242 -2.82 53.33 -22.29
CA ILE A 242 -4.05 53.58 -21.56
C ILE A 242 -3.78 53.66 -20.06
N ASN A 243 -2.95 52.78 -19.52
CA ASN A 243 -2.57 52.78 -18.10
C ASN A 243 -1.79 54.05 -17.69
N LYS A 244 -0.98 54.62 -18.60
CA LYS A 244 -0.33 55.92 -18.38
C LYS A 244 -1.38 57.07 -18.29
N GLN A 245 -2.46 57.02 -19.08
CA GLN A 245 -3.53 58.00 -18.99
C GLN A 245 -4.30 57.86 -17.68
N PHE A 246 -4.44 56.67 -17.12
CA PHE A 246 -5.04 56.46 -15.78
C PHE A 246 -4.18 57.05 -14.65
N ALA A 247 -2.86 57.18 -14.85
CA ALA A 247 -1.95 57.78 -13.87
C ALA A 247 -2.00 59.32 -13.80
N ASP A 248 -2.69 59.99 -14.73
CA ASP A 248 -2.83 61.42 -14.72
C ASP A 248 -3.84 61.88 -13.65
N PRO A 249 -3.47 62.77 -12.69
CA PRO A 249 -4.36 63.23 -11.64
C PRO A 249 -5.64 63.92 -12.13
N ASN A 250 -5.62 64.51 -13.34
CA ASN A 250 -6.77 65.20 -13.94
C ASN A 250 -7.73 64.25 -14.68
N PHE A 251 -7.34 62.99 -14.84
CA PHE A 251 -8.14 62.00 -15.57
C PHE A 251 -9.51 61.73 -14.92
N PHE A 252 -9.60 61.79 -13.61
CA PHE A 252 -10.83 61.53 -12.85
C PHE A 252 -11.91 62.62 -12.97
N SER A 253 -11.61 63.75 -13.59
CA SER A 253 -12.54 64.89 -13.73
C SER A 253 -13.56 64.69 -14.87
N ASN A 254 -13.36 63.76 -15.80
CA ASN A 254 -14.26 63.53 -16.92
C ASN A 254 -14.80 62.09 -16.91
N SER A 255 -16.05 61.93 -16.44
CA SER A 255 -16.68 60.64 -16.23
C SER A 255 -16.90 59.83 -17.51
N GLU A 256 -17.27 60.47 -18.61
CA GLU A 256 -17.53 59.77 -19.88
C GLU A 256 -16.25 59.19 -20.51
N LEU A 257 -15.17 59.94 -20.47
CA LEU A 257 -13.88 59.53 -21.01
C LEU A 257 -13.27 58.36 -20.20
N ARG A 258 -13.46 58.41 -18.89
CA ARG A 258 -13.06 57.35 -17.94
C ARG A 258 -13.75 56.04 -18.28
N ASP A 259 -15.08 56.03 -18.42
CA ASP A 259 -15.86 54.82 -18.65
C ASP A 259 -15.53 54.17 -20.01
N VAL A 260 -15.29 54.97 -21.04
CA VAL A 260 -14.83 54.50 -22.35
C VAL A 260 -13.43 53.85 -22.27
N LEU A 261 -12.49 54.47 -21.57
CA LEU A 261 -11.14 53.95 -21.45
C LEU A 261 -11.06 52.70 -20.55
N LEU A 262 -11.87 52.64 -19.49
CA LEU A 262 -12.00 51.43 -18.66
C LEU A 262 -12.56 50.28 -19.48
N HIS A 263 -13.59 50.48 -20.25
CA HIS A 263 -14.16 49.45 -21.12
C HIS A 263 -13.15 48.99 -22.19
N LYS A 264 -12.38 49.94 -22.77
CA LYS A 264 -11.33 49.61 -23.75
C LYS A 264 -10.18 48.84 -23.12
N SER A 265 -9.72 49.20 -21.92
CA SER A 265 -8.68 48.51 -21.18
C SER A 265 -9.09 47.07 -20.81
N SER A 266 -10.32 46.91 -20.32
CA SER A 266 -10.84 45.55 -20.00
C SER A 266 -10.93 44.68 -21.25
N LYS A 267 -11.38 45.23 -22.38
CA LYS A 267 -11.49 44.48 -23.65
C LYS A 267 -10.11 44.12 -24.21
N LEU A 268 -9.13 45.00 -24.12
CA LEU A 268 -7.75 44.73 -24.53
C LEU A 268 -7.08 43.70 -23.64
N SER A 269 -7.27 43.76 -22.31
CA SER A 269 -6.78 42.76 -21.38
C SER A 269 -7.32 41.35 -21.67
N GLN A 270 -8.63 41.27 -21.96
CA GLN A 270 -9.23 39.98 -22.34
C GLN A 270 -8.62 39.44 -23.64
N LEU A 271 -8.43 40.32 -24.63
CA LEU A 271 -7.85 39.91 -25.91
C LEU A 271 -6.39 39.45 -25.78
N VAL A 272 -5.62 40.09 -24.92
CA VAL A 272 -4.24 39.65 -24.61
C VAL A 272 -4.24 38.25 -23.98
N SER A 273 -5.11 38.03 -22.98
CA SER A 273 -5.23 36.71 -22.32
C SER A 273 -5.63 35.63 -23.33
N ASP A 274 -6.60 35.87 -24.17
CA ASP A 274 -7.07 34.91 -25.19
C ASP A 274 -5.96 34.56 -26.20
N LEU A 275 -5.12 35.53 -26.57
CA LEU A 275 -4.00 35.33 -27.50
C LEU A 275 -2.82 34.63 -26.81
N GLU A 276 -2.57 34.88 -25.54
CA GLU A 276 -1.55 34.17 -24.74
C GLU A 276 -1.95 32.70 -24.53
N ASP A 277 -3.20 32.41 -24.19
CA ASP A 277 -3.73 31.05 -24.10
C ASP A 277 -3.59 30.31 -25.45
N ARG A 278 -3.93 30.97 -26.54
CA ARG A 278 -3.77 30.41 -27.88
C ARG A 278 -2.30 30.16 -28.24
N TRP A 279 -1.41 31.04 -27.85
CA TRP A 279 0.03 30.86 -28.05
C TRP A 279 0.55 29.67 -27.28
N LEU A 280 0.18 29.53 -25.99
CA LEU A 280 0.56 28.36 -25.16
C LEU A 280 0.01 27.06 -25.74
N GLU A 281 -1.22 27.05 -26.25
CA GLU A 281 -1.81 25.88 -26.92
C GLU A 281 -0.97 25.47 -28.14
N LEU A 282 -0.65 26.38 -29.02
CA LEU A 282 0.11 26.12 -30.23
C LEU A 282 1.59 25.75 -29.94
N GLU A 283 2.21 26.37 -28.92
CA GLU A 283 3.57 26.03 -28.46
C GLU A 283 3.61 24.62 -27.89
N SER A 284 2.55 24.19 -27.19
CA SER A 284 2.44 22.83 -26.66
C SER A 284 2.31 21.75 -27.75
N MET A 285 1.92 22.14 -28.97
CA MET A 285 1.77 21.26 -30.14
C MET A 285 3.04 21.18 -31.00
N ARG A 286 4.09 21.97 -30.66
CA ARG A 286 5.37 22.03 -31.35
C ARG A 286 6.31 20.92 -30.88
#